data_b970e7890a3b4cfca849dcc8c9e97cba
#
_entry.id   b970e7890a3b4cfca849dcc8c9e97cba
#
_cell.length_a   1.000
_cell.length_b   1.000
_cell.length_c   1.000
_cell.angle_alpha   90.00
_cell.angle_beta   90.00
_cell.angle_gamma   90.00
#
_symmetry.space_group_name_H-M   'P 1'
#
loop_
_entity.id
_entity.type
_entity.pdbx_description
1 polymer ?
#
loop_
_entity_poly.entity_id
_entity_poly.type
_entity_poly.pdbx_seq_one_letter_code
_entity_poly.pdbx_strand_id
1 'polypeptide(L)'
;VDRLMMRKIAPLSMGRSVVATREPNETIVLEVIKDLGLELEIIFNKGAVMVLPSGVNKATGLAAALEDLGLSAHNVVGIGDAENDHAFLRAVGFGVAVANALPKVRETAGHVTNGARGAGVRELIEGLISHDAALLDTARQRIEIGADDGSGAVMHLSPRGGGVLLAGTSGIGKSTLATALTERFVEQGFQFCVLDPEGDYEELEDVLVV
;
A
#
# COMPACT_ATOMS: atom_id res chain seq x y z
N VAL A 1 19.18 23.06 -8.67
CA VAL A 1 19.97 23.29 -7.44
C VAL A 1 20.71 24.62 -7.52
N ASP A 2 21.54 24.86 -8.56
CA ASP A 2 22.38 26.04 -8.68
C ASP A 2 21.61 27.36 -8.53
N ARG A 3 20.41 27.45 -9.12
CA ARG A 3 19.57 28.65 -8.99
C ARG A 3 19.11 28.88 -7.55
N LEU A 4 18.85 27.82 -6.78
CA LEU A 4 18.47 27.89 -5.35
C LEU A 4 19.69 28.36 -4.52
N MET A 5 20.87 27.84 -4.84
CA MET A 5 22.12 28.29 -4.19
C MET A 5 22.41 29.77 -4.47
N MET A 6 22.23 30.24 -5.72
CA MET A 6 22.37 31.66 -6.09
C MET A 6 21.39 32.56 -5.31
N ARG A 7 20.19 32.06 -5.01
CA ARG A 7 19.20 32.75 -4.18
C ARG A 7 19.45 32.61 -2.66
N LYS A 8 20.61 32.01 -2.27
CA LYS A 8 21.08 31.85 -0.88
C LYS A 8 20.08 31.07 0.01
N ILE A 9 19.36 30.13 -0.57
CA ILE A 9 18.45 29.25 0.19
C ILE A 9 19.26 28.34 1.12
N ALA A 10 18.94 28.35 2.39
CA ALA A 10 19.53 27.48 3.40
C ALA A 10 18.46 27.10 4.46
N PRO A 11 18.48 25.87 4.98
CA PRO A 11 19.32 24.76 4.54
C PRO A 11 18.89 24.22 3.16
N LEU A 12 19.80 23.64 2.41
CA LEU A 12 19.54 22.97 1.15
C LEU A 12 20.17 21.58 1.19
N SER A 13 19.34 20.54 0.99
CA SER A 13 19.75 19.15 0.95
C SER A 13 19.42 18.55 -0.42
N MET A 14 20.27 17.70 -0.94
CA MET A 14 20.13 17.08 -2.25
C MET A 14 20.29 15.56 -2.14
N GLY A 15 19.25 14.83 -2.54
CA GLY A 15 19.29 13.39 -2.76
C GLY A 15 19.35 13.05 -4.24
N ARG A 16 19.14 11.78 -4.58
CA ARG A 16 19.14 11.31 -5.99
C ARG A 16 17.94 11.84 -6.79
N SER A 17 16.76 11.88 -6.16
CA SER A 17 15.50 12.28 -6.81
C SER A 17 14.78 13.40 -6.05
N VAL A 18 15.36 13.94 -4.98
CA VAL A 18 14.74 14.96 -4.15
C VAL A 18 15.71 16.08 -3.84
N VAL A 19 15.21 17.32 -3.89
CA VAL A 19 15.88 18.50 -3.36
C VAL A 19 15.02 19.01 -2.22
N ALA A 20 15.59 19.24 -1.05
CA ALA A 20 14.85 19.66 0.11
C ALA A 20 15.40 20.91 0.74
N THR A 21 14.50 21.77 1.21
CA THR A 21 14.78 22.93 2.04
C THR A 21 13.76 23.00 3.18
N ARG A 22 13.62 24.13 3.83
CA ARG A 22 12.64 24.36 4.89
C ARG A 22 11.82 25.61 4.62
N GLU A 23 10.64 25.67 5.22
CA GLU A 23 9.89 26.91 5.31
C GLU A 23 10.73 28.02 5.97
N PRO A 24 10.59 29.26 5.53
CA PRO A 24 9.63 29.80 4.56
C PRO A 24 10.19 29.93 3.12
N ASN A 25 10.99 28.99 2.63
CA ASN A 25 11.61 29.08 1.32
C ASN A 25 10.71 28.62 0.15
N GLU A 26 9.51 28.15 0.41
CA GLU A 26 8.58 27.57 -0.59
C GLU A 26 8.29 28.52 -1.76
N THR A 27 8.11 29.81 -1.49
CA THR A 27 7.83 30.82 -2.52
C THR A 27 9.00 30.95 -3.48
N ILE A 28 10.22 31.01 -2.97
CA ILE A 28 11.44 31.12 -3.80
C ILE A 28 11.63 29.84 -4.62
N VAL A 29 11.34 28.67 -4.03
CA VAL A 29 11.40 27.38 -4.72
C VAL A 29 10.42 27.37 -5.89
N LEU A 30 9.17 27.78 -5.68
CA LEU A 30 8.15 27.89 -6.72
C LEU A 30 8.55 28.84 -7.86
N GLU A 31 9.09 30.02 -7.52
CA GLU A 31 9.61 30.96 -8.51
C GLU A 31 10.69 30.32 -9.39
N VAL A 32 11.67 29.64 -8.77
CA VAL A 32 12.76 28.99 -9.50
C VAL A 32 12.25 27.87 -10.41
N ILE A 33 11.29 27.06 -9.95
CA ILE A 33 10.66 26.00 -10.76
C ILE A 33 9.97 26.63 -11.98
N LYS A 34 9.20 27.70 -11.76
CA LYS A 34 8.50 28.43 -12.83
C LYS A 34 9.47 29.08 -13.82
N ASP A 35 10.50 29.77 -13.32
CA ASP A 35 11.52 30.45 -14.16
C ASP A 35 12.27 29.47 -15.06
N LEU A 36 12.46 28.23 -14.60
CA LEU A 36 13.13 27.17 -15.35
C LEU A 36 12.18 26.35 -16.23
N GLY A 37 10.86 26.58 -16.14
CA GLY A 37 9.86 25.81 -16.89
C GLY A 37 9.85 24.31 -16.56
N LEU A 38 10.15 23.95 -15.30
CA LEU A 38 10.24 22.56 -14.89
C LEU A 38 8.89 22.04 -14.36
N GLU A 39 8.57 20.80 -14.69
CA GLU A 39 7.42 20.06 -14.15
C GLU A 39 7.85 19.27 -12.91
N LEU A 40 7.80 19.93 -11.75
CA LEU A 40 8.21 19.36 -10.47
C LEU A 40 7.09 19.53 -9.44
N GLU A 41 6.99 18.57 -8.51
CA GLU A 41 6.05 18.61 -7.38
C GLU A 41 6.75 19.15 -6.13
N ILE A 42 5.99 19.91 -5.33
CA ILE A 42 6.42 20.35 -4.00
C ILE A 42 5.59 19.59 -2.96
N ILE A 43 6.28 18.87 -2.07
CA ILE A 43 5.67 18.16 -0.97
C ILE A 43 6.16 18.77 0.34
N PHE A 44 5.20 19.08 1.22
CA PHE A 44 5.48 19.53 2.58
C PHE A 44 5.54 18.33 3.53
N ASN A 45 6.45 18.39 4.49
CA ASN A 45 6.57 17.41 5.54
C ASN A 45 7.13 18.06 6.81
N LYS A 46 6.26 18.40 7.77
CA LYS A 46 6.64 18.97 9.08
C LYS A 46 7.64 20.14 8.96
N GLY A 47 7.33 21.09 8.08
CA GLY A 47 8.16 22.27 7.83
C GLY A 47 9.32 22.03 6.84
N ALA A 48 9.51 20.83 6.33
CA ALA A 48 10.38 20.60 5.17
C ALA A 48 9.60 20.88 3.88
N VAL A 49 10.30 21.49 2.91
CA VAL A 49 9.85 21.76 1.55
C VAL A 49 10.65 20.87 0.62
N MET A 50 10.03 19.83 0.07
CA MET A 50 10.70 18.87 -0.79
C MET A 50 10.24 19.04 -2.23
N VAL A 51 11.18 19.06 -3.15
CA VAL A 51 10.96 19.16 -4.60
C VAL A 51 11.33 17.82 -5.23
N LEU A 52 10.40 17.22 -5.95
CA LEU A 52 10.53 15.92 -6.59
C LEU A 52 10.03 16.00 -8.05
N PRO A 53 10.50 15.09 -8.92
CA PRO A 53 9.85 14.88 -10.22
C PRO A 53 8.37 14.52 -10.04
N SER A 54 7.51 14.93 -10.98
CA SER A 54 6.10 14.58 -10.97
C SER A 54 5.90 13.07 -10.90
N GLY A 55 4.97 12.63 -10.04
CA GLY A 55 4.68 11.23 -9.81
C GLY A 55 5.67 10.49 -8.90
N VAL A 56 6.73 11.14 -8.42
CA VAL A 56 7.69 10.53 -7.48
C VAL A 56 7.26 10.82 -6.04
N ASN A 57 6.80 9.79 -5.35
CA ASN A 57 6.37 9.85 -3.95
C ASN A 57 6.70 8.52 -3.22
N LYS A 58 6.36 8.41 -1.93
CA LYS A 58 6.62 7.19 -1.16
C LYS A 58 5.91 5.96 -1.70
N ALA A 59 4.70 6.12 -2.25
CA ALA A 59 3.95 4.99 -2.80
C ALA A 59 4.57 4.48 -4.10
N THR A 60 4.94 5.37 -5.03
CA THR A 60 5.59 4.97 -6.29
C THR A 60 6.99 4.38 -6.06
N GLY A 61 7.74 4.91 -5.07
CA GLY A 61 9.01 4.33 -4.66
C GLY A 61 8.87 2.95 -4.04
N LEU A 62 7.82 2.73 -3.24
CA LEU A 62 7.50 1.41 -2.70
C LEU A 62 7.11 0.44 -3.81
N ALA A 63 6.24 0.85 -4.74
CA ALA A 63 5.81 0.00 -5.85
C ALA A 63 7.00 -0.53 -6.66
N ALA A 64 7.94 0.36 -7.02
CA ALA A 64 9.16 -0.05 -7.72
C ALA A 64 10.02 -1.02 -6.90
N ALA A 65 10.16 -0.79 -5.59
CA ALA A 65 10.91 -1.71 -4.72
C ALA A 65 10.23 -3.07 -4.58
N LEU A 66 8.91 -3.11 -4.53
CA LEU A 66 8.16 -4.36 -4.46
C LEU A 66 8.23 -5.16 -5.77
N GLU A 67 8.20 -4.47 -6.91
CA GLU A 67 8.43 -5.08 -8.23
C GLU A 67 9.82 -5.72 -8.30
N ASP A 68 10.87 -5.00 -7.92
CA ASP A 68 12.24 -5.51 -7.87
C ASP A 68 12.39 -6.73 -6.94
N LEU A 69 11.61 -6.79 -5.86
CA LEU A 69 11.64 -7.88 -4.89
C LEU A 69 10.69 -9.04 -5.23
N GLY A 70 9.85 -8.89 -6.24
CA GLY A 70 8.80 -9.86 -6.57
C GLY A 70 7.74 -10.01 -5.47
N LEU A 71 7.42 -8.94 -4.75
CA LEU A 71 6.48 -8.94 -3.62
C LEU A 71 5.19 -8.20 -3.95
N SER A 72 4.07 -8.74 -3.52
CA SER A 72 2.78 -8.05 -3.59
C SER A 72 2.64 -7.00 -2.49
N ALA A 73 2.06 -5.85 -2.83
CA ALA A 73 1.71 -4.81 -1.86
C ALA A 73 0.77 -5.31 -0.74
N HIS A 74 -0.04 -6.34 -1.01
CA HIS A 74 -0.90 -6.99 -0.02
C HIS A 74 -0.12 -7.65 1.13
N ASN A 75 1.15 -8.00 0.90
CA ASN A 75 2.03 -8.60 1.90
C ASN A 75 2.85 -7.57 2.68
N VAL A 76 2.54 -6.28 2.52
CA VAL A 76 3.29 -5.18 3.13
C VAL A 76 2.47 -4.51 4.22
N VAL A 77 3.11 -4.31 5.36
CA VAL A 77 2.63 -3.44 6.43
C VAL A 77 3.37 -2.12 6.34
N GLY A 78 2.63 -1.03 6.13
CA GLY A 78 3.19 0.31 6.12
C GLY A 78 2.87 1.05 7.41
N ILE A 79 3.82 1.84 7.94
CA ILE A 79 3.59 2.68 9.10
C ILE A 79 4.02 4.11 8.81
N GLY A 80 3.16 5.08 9.19
CA GLY A 80 3.37 6.49 8.88
C GLY A 80 2.79 7.45 9.90
N ASP A 81 3.13 8.74 9.77
CA ASP A 81 2.69 9.79 10.69
C ASP A 81 2.46 11.17 10.03
N ALA A 82 2.84 11.36 8.77
CA ALA A 82 2.90 12.67 8.12
C ALA A 82 2.09 12.72 6.80
N GLU A 83 1.95 13.91 6.22
CA GLU A 83 1.14 14.17 5.03
C GLU A 83 1.56 13.31 3.83
N ASN A 84 2.86 13.12 3.66
CA ASN A 84 3.44 12.35 2.56
C ASN A 84 3.29 10.83 2.72
N ASP A 85 2.67 10.36 3.82
CA ASP A 85 2.41 8.94 4.07
C ASP A 85 1.04 8.48 3.56
N HIS A 86 0.13 9.39 3.20
CA HIS A 86 -1.22 9.02 2.77
C HIS A 86 -1.26 8.05 1.59
N ALA A 87 -0.56 8.38 0.49
CA ALA A 87 -0.53 7.53 -0.70
C ALA A 87 0.12 6.18 -0.39
N PHE A 88 1.21 6.19 0.37
CA PHE A 88 1.93 5.02 0.82
C PHE A 88 1.06 4.10 1.69
N LEU A 89 0.36 4.62 2.71
CA LEU A 89 -0.51 3.84 3.59
C LEU A 89 -1.73 3.25 2.86
N ARG A 90 -2.15 3.85 1.75
CA ARG A 90 -3.22 3.32 0.89
C ARG A 90 -2.72 2.25 -0.06
N ALA A 91 -1.45 2.29 -0.46
CA ALA A 91 -0.85 1.37 -1.42
C ALA A 91 -0.47 0.02 -0.81
N VAL A 92 -0.35 -0.08 0.51
CA VAL A 92 0.00 -1.32 1.21
C VAL A 92 -1.22 -2.11 1.65
N GLY A 93 -1.04 -3.40 1.85
CA GLY A 93 -2.09 -4.30 2.35
C GLY A 93 -2.59 -3.93 3.74
N PHE A 94 -1.72 -3.37 4.58
CA PHE A 94 -2.07 -2.91 5.93
C PHE A 94 -1.35 -1.61 6.29
N GLY A 95 -2.09 -0.51 6.27
CA GLY A 95 -1.57 0.81 6.67
C GLY A 95 -1.79 1.06 8.16
N VAL A 96 -0.75 1.47 8.88
CA VAL A 96 -0.76 1.78 10.32
C VAL A 96 -0.34 3.23 10.53
N ALA A 97 -1.03 3.93 11.41
CA ALA A 97 -0.60 5.24 11.90
C ALA A 97 -0.10 5.13 13.34
N VAL A 98 0.97 5.83 13.68
CA VAL A 98 1.37 5.96 15.09
C VAL A 98 0.47 6.94 15.83
N ALA A 99 0.39 6.83 17.17
CA ALA A 99 -0.53 7.63 17.99
C ALA A 99 -0.41 9.15 17.78
N ASN A 100 0.79 9.64 17.49
CA ASN A 100 1.04 11.07 17.22
C ASN A 100 0.96 11.45 15.74
N ALA A 101 0.45 10.58 14.88
CA ALA A 101 0.24 10.90 13.48
C ALA A 101 -0.82 12.00 13.32
N LEU A 102 -0.74 12.72 12.21
CA LEU A 102 -1.73 13.74 11.86
C LEU A 102 -3.14 13.15 11.81
N PRO A 103 -4.19 13.90 12.20
CA PRO A 103 -5.56 13.39 12.22
C PRO A 103 -5.96 12.72 10.91
N LYS A 104 -5.63 13.35 9.77
CA LYS A 104 -5.95 12.81 8.45
C LYS A 104 -5.23 11.51 8.11
N VAL A 105 -4.00 11.33 8.60
CA VAL A 105 -3.23 10.08 8.45
C VAL A 105 -3.87 8.97 9.28
N ARG A 106 -4.30 9.27 10.51
CA ARG A 106 -5.01 8.32 11.37
C ARG A 106 -6.34 7.85 10.77
N GLU A 107 -7.07 8.75 10.10
CA GLU A 107 -8.30 8.40 9.36
C GLU A 107 -8.04 7.47 8.16
N THR A 108 -6.87 7.60 7.53
CA THR A 108 -6.48 6.79 6.35
C THR A 108 -6.00 5.40 6.76
N ALA A 109 -5.40 5.27 7.94
CA ALA A 109 -4.84 4.02 8.43
C ALA A 109 -5.93 3.01 8.81
N GLY A 110 -5.65 1.72 8.60
CA GLY A 110 -6.50 0.63 9.08
C GLY A 110 -6.34 0.36 10.58
N HIS A 111 -5.23 0.82 11.16
CA HIS A 111 -4.93 0.70 12.59
C HIS A 111 -4.15 1.91 13.09
N VAL A 112 -4.35 2.27 14.36
CA VAL A 112 -3.59 3.32 15.04
C VAL A 112 -2.97 2.72 16.30
N THR A 113 -1.63 2.80 16.42
CA THR A 113 -0.94 2.30 17.61
C THR A 113 -1.23 3.15 18.85
N ASN A 114 -1.11 2.57 20.04
CA ASN A 114 -1.18 3.31 21.31
C ASN A 114 0.10 4.11 21.55
N GLY A 115 1.22 3.60 21.11
CA GLY A 115 2.53 4.24 21.21
C GLY A 115 2.73 5.32 20.14
N ALA A 116 3.43 6.38 20.53
CA ALA A 116 3.84 7.45 19.62
C ALA A 116 5.23 7.18 19.03
N ARG A 117 5.49 7.64 17.81
CA ARG A 117 6.82 7.56 17.16
C ARG A 117 7.38 6.12 17.20
N GLY A 118 8.66 5.95 17.57
CA GLY A 118 9.32 4.63 17.65
C GLY A 118 8.68 3.66 18.64
N ALA A 119 7.96 4.14 19.67
CA ALA A 119 7.21 3.26 20.57
C ALA A 119 6.03 2.60 19.84
N GLY A 120 5.32 3.32 18.97
CA GLY A 120 4.26 2.75 18.13
C GLY A 120 4.80 1.76 17.10
N VAL A 121 5.97 2.05 16.52
CA VAL A 121 6.62 1.11 15.60
C VAL A 121 6.98 -0.20 16.31
N ARG A 122 7.54 -0.13 17.51
CA ARG A 122 7.87 -1.30 18.31
C ARG A 122 6.61 -2.10 18.68
N GLU A 123 5.56 -1.44 19.16
CA GLU A 123 4.26 -2.05 19.46
C GLU A 123 3.74 -2.87 18.27
N LEU A 124 3.78 -2.29 17.06
CA LEU A 124 3.37 -2.98 15.84
C LEU A 124 4.22 -4.22 15.56
N ILE A 125 5.56 -4.09 15.64
CA ILE A 125 6.48 -5.20 15.37
C ILE A 125 6.28 -6.33 16.40
N GLU A 126 6.19 -6.03 17.68
CA GLU A 126 5.93 -7.00 18.74
C GLU A 126 4.57 -7.70 18.55
N GLY A 127 3.55 -6.94 18.14
CA GLY A 127 2.24 -7.46 17.80
C GLY A 127 2.28 -8.45 16.63
N LEU A 128 2.98 -8.10 15.55
CA LEU A 128 3.16 -8.98 14.39
C LEU A 128 3.92 -10.27 14.73
N ILE A 129 4.97 -10.18 15.55
CA ILE A 129 5.73 -11.36 16.00
C ILE A 129 4.87 -12.29 16.85
N SER A 130 3.99 -11.73 17.70
CA SER A 130 3.21 -12.52 18.68
C SER A 130 1.93 -13.10 18.11
N HIS A 131 1.31 -12.43 17.14
CA HIS A 131 -0.05 -12.74 16.67
C HIS A 131 -0.12 -12.96 15.15
N ASP A 132 1.03 -12.88 14.45
CA ASP A 132 1.13 -13.00 12.99
C ASP A 132 0.10 -12.10 12.26
N ALA A 133 -0.39 -12.58 11.14
CA ALA A 133 -1.36 -11.87 10.30
C ALA A 133 -2.76 -11.71 10.93
N ALA A 134 -3.04 -12.33 12.08
CA ALA A 134 -4.34 -12.19 12.75
C ALA A 134 -4.70 -10.74 13.14
N LEU A 135 -3.68 -9.88 13.35
CA LEU A 135 -3.86 -8.43 13.55
C LEU A 135 -4.26 -7.68 12.27
N LEU A 136 -4.14 -8.32 11.11
CA LEU A 136 -4.18 -7.68 9.80
C LEU A 136 -5.49 -7.92 9.03
N ASP A 137 -6.53 -8.45 9.67
CA ASP A 137 -7.83 -8.63 9.01
C ASP A 137 -8.48 -7.27 8.77
N THR A 138 -8.26 -6.73 7.57
CA THR A 138 -8.88 -5.49 7.13
C THR A 138 -9.97 -5.78 6.09
N ALA A 139 -11.01 -4.95 6.11
CA ALA A 139 -12.06 -4.99 5.09
C ALA A 139 -11.52 -4.86 3.65
N ARG A 140 -10.36 -4.23 3.46
CA ARG A 140 -9.68 -4.06 2.16
C ARG A 140 -9.09 -5.34 1.59
N GLN A 141 -8.89 -6.36 2.39
CA GLN A 141 -8.33 -7.64 1.96
C GLN A 141 -9.40 -8.72 1.77
N ARG A 142 -10.67 -8.36 1.94
CA ARG A 142 -11.79 -9.29 1.75
C ARG A 142 -12.14 -9.36 0.28
N ILE A 143 -12.24 -10.59 -0.21
CA ILE A 143 -12.69 -10.88 -1.57
C ILE A 143 -14.18 -11.12 -1.54
N GLU A 144 -14.93 -10.34 -2.30
CA GLU A 144 -16.35 -10.56 -2.47
C GLU A 144 -16.59 -11.84 -3.26
N ILE A 145 -17.34 -12.77 -2.69
CA ILE A 145 -17.65 -14.08 -3.31
C ILE A 145 -19.07 -14.16 -3.83
N GLY A 146 -19.92 -13.22 -3.48
CA GLY A 146 -21.32 -13.17 -3.89
C GLY A 146 -22.19 -12.52 -2.83
N ALA A 147 -23.49 -12.71 -2.95
CA ALA A 147 -24.47 -12.25 -1.97
C ALA A 147 -25.34 -13.41 -1.50
N ASP A 148 -25.79 -13.33 -0.26
CA ASP A 148 -26.77 -14.26 0.30
C ASP A 148 -28.14 -14.04 -0.33
N ASP A 149 -28.73 -15.09 -0.88
CA ASP A 149 -30.01 -15.03 -1.62
C ASP A 149 -31.18 -14.56 -0.76
N GLY A 150 -31.14 -14.81 0.55
CA GLY A 150 -32.23 -14.47 1.46
C GLY A 150 -32.20 -13.07 1.99
N SER A 151 -30.98 -12.57 2.33
CA SER A 151 -30.76 -11.26 2.95
C SER A 151 -30.19 -10.21 2.01
N GLY A 152 -29.65 -10.61 0.85
CA GLY A 152 -28.88 -9.75 -0.05
C GLY A 152 -27.54 -9.29 0.54
N ALA A 153 -27.12 -9.83 1.69
CA ALA A 153 -25.87 -9.46 2.33
C ALA A 153 -24.68 -9.96 1.51
N VAL A 154 -23.73 -9.07 1.25
CA VAL A 154 -22.49 -9.41 0.52
C VAL A 154 -21.66 -10.37 1.37
N MET A 155 -21.30 -11.50 0.79
CA MET A 155 -20.43 -12.49 1.40
C MET A 155 -18.97 -12.24 0.97
N HIS A 156 -18.07 -12.32 1.93
CA HIS A 156 -16.65 -12.10 1.71
C HIS A 156 -15.80 -13.29 2.16
N LEU A 157 -14.74 -13.53 1.41
CA LEU A 157 -13.66 -14.43 1.78
C LEU A 157 -12.48 -13.61 2.29
N SER A 158 -11.91 -13.99 3.45
CA SER A 158 -10.63 -13.46 3.90
C SER A 158 -9.50 -14.36 3.38
N PRO A 159 -8.57 -13.88 2.57
CA PRO A 159 -7.46 -14.68 2.05
C PRO A 159 -6.55 -15.24 3.14
N ARG A 160 -6.63 -14.67 4.35
CA ARG A 160 -5.82 -15.05 5.52
C ARG A 160 -6.64 -15.76 6.62
N GLY A 161 -7.91 -16.02 6.34
CA GLY A 161 -8.90 -16.46 7.35
C GLY A 161 -9.05 -17.98 7.51
N GLY A 162 -8.10 -18.79 7.11
CA GLY A 162 -8.20 -20.26 7.20
C GLY A 162 -8.53 -20.94 5.87
N GLY A 163 -8.77 -22.24 5.88
CA GLY A 163 -9.08 -23.01 4.68
C GLY A 163 -10.54 -22.86 4.25
N VAL A 164 -10.79 -22.84 2.94
CA VAL A 164 -12.12 -22.92 2.34
C VAL A 164 -12.29 -24.29 1.68
N LEU A 165 -13.35 -25.00 2.02
CA LEU A 165 -13.69 -26.27 1.39
C LEU A 165 -14.89 -26.08 0.46
N LEU A 166 -14.69 -26.33 -0.84
CA LEU A 166 -15.78 -26.41 -1.82
C LEU A 166 -16.23 -27.87 -1.95
N ALA A 167 -17.41 -28.18 -1.49
CA ALA A 167 -17.98 -29.53 -1.53
C ALA A 167 -19.30 -29.55 -2.30
N GLY A 168 -19.55 -30.64 -3.04
CA GLY A 168 -20.78 -30.85 -3.81
C GLY A 168 -20.64 -31.99 -4.82
N THR A 169 -21.74 -32.38 -5.43
CA THR A 169 -21.77 -33.43 -6.47
C THR A 169 -21.05 -32.97 -7.74
N SER A 170 -20.69 -33.93 -8.59
CA SER A 170 -20.09 -33.58 -9.89
C SER A 170 -21.07 -32.75 -10.73
N GLY A 171 -20.54 -31.74 -11.47
CA GLY A 171 -21.33 -30.86 -12.33
C GLY A 171 -22.06 -29.71 -11.63
N ILE A 172 -21.96 -29.55 -10.30
CA ILE A 172 -22.63 -28.45 -9.57
C ILE A 172 -21.92 -27.07 -9.69
N GLY A 173 -20.77 -27.02 -10.35
CA GLY A 173 -20.05 -25.76 -10.56
C GLY A 173 -18.91 -25.49 -9.58
N LYS A 174 -18.37 -26.52 -8.89
CA LYS A 174 -17.23 -26.32 -7.94
C LYS A 174 -16.01 -25.75 -8.64
N SER A 175 -15.59 -26.32 -9.76
CA SER A 175 -14.43 -25.84 -10.54
C SER A 175 -14.70 -24.41 -11.07
N THR A 176 -15.92 -24.14 -11.55
CA THR A 176 -16.31 -22.80 -12.01
C THR A 176 -16.19 -21.75 -10.89
N LEU A 177 -16.65 -22.09 -9.67
CA LEU A 177 -16.52 -21.20 -8.52
C LEU A 177 -15.05 -21.01 -8.12
N ALA A 178 -14.26 -22.09 -8.14
CA ALA A 178 -12.85 -22.03 -7.81
C ALA A 178 -12.09 -21.15 -8.82
N THR A 179 -12.34 -21.31 -10.14
CA THR A 179 -11.80 -20.46 -11.19
C THR A 179 -12.17 -18.98 -10.96
N ALA A 180 -13.44 -18.69 -10.73
CA ALA A 180 -13.91 -17.32 -10.47
C ALA A 180 -13.27 -16.69 -9.22
N LEU A 181 -13.00 -17.48 -8.18
CA LEU A 181 -12.26 -17.02 -7.01
C LEU A 181 -10.80 -16.73 -7.35
N THR A 182 -10.15 -17.58 -8.13
CA THR A 182 -8.76 -17.41 -8.56
C THR A 182 -8.59 -16.14 -9.41
N GLU A 183 -9.50 -15.90 -10.36
CA GLU A 183 -9.54 -14.67 -11.15
C GLU A 183 -9.64 -13.41 -10.26
N ARG A 184 -10.49 -13.43 -9.24
CA ARG A 184 -10.62 -12.33 -8.28
C ARG A 184 -9.36 -12.11 -7.43
N PHE A 185 -8.63 -13.19 -7.10
CA PHE A 185 -7.33 -13.08 -6.46
C PHE A 185 -6.33 -12.34 -7.36
N VAL A 186 -6.29 -12.70 -8.67
CA VAL A 186 -5.44 -12.02 -9.66
C VAL A 186 -5.82 -10.55 -9.78
N GLU A 187 -7.11 -10.24 -10.01
CA GLU A 187 -7.61 -8.87 -10.17
C GLU A 187 -7.26 -7.96 -8.99
N GLN A 188 -7.24 -8.52 -7.78
CA GLN A 188 -6.87 -7.79 -6.56
C GLN A 188 -5.36 -7.79 -6.27
N GLY A 189 -4.54 -8.42 -7.13
CA GLY A 189 -3.08 -8.46 -7.01
C GLY A 189 -2.56 -9.37 -5.89
N PHE A 190 -3.33 -10.36 -5.46
CA PHE A 190 -2.84 -11.37 -4.53
C PHE A 190 -1.88 -12.34 -5.22
N GLN A 191 -0.85 -12.75 -4.50
CA GLN A 191 0.02 -13.85 -4.90
C GLN A 191 -0.49 -15.17 -4.31
N PHE A 192 -0.64 -16.17 -5.14
CA PHE A 192 -1.11 -17.50 -4.72
C PHE A 192 -0.50 -18.58 -5.63
N CYS A 193 -0.67 -19.83 -5.22
CA CYS A 193 -0.25 -21.00 -5.98
C CYS A 193 -1.45 -21.94 -6.14
N VAL A 194 -1.64 -22.47 -7.35
CA VAL A 194 -2.65 -23.50 -7.62
C VAL A 194 -1.94 -24.85 -7.72
N LEU A 195 -2.36 -25.80 -6.90
CA LEU A 195 -1.97 -27.21 -7.01
C LEU A 195 -3.08 -27.94 -7.75
N ASP A 196 -2.85 -28.29 -9.01
CA ASP A 196 -3.84 -28.82 -9.93
C ASP A 196 -3.47 -30.21 -10.45
N PRO A 197 -3.74 -31.26 -9.67
CA PRO A 197 -3.41 -32.63 -10.08
C PRO A 197 -4.31 -33.17 -11.20
N GLU A 198 -5.43 -32.51 -11.51
CA GLU A 198 -6.42 -32.95 -12.51
C GLU A 198 -6.33 -32.17 -13.83
N GLY A 199 -5.63 -31.03 -13.85
CA GLY A 199 -5.47 -30.17 -15.05
C GLY A 199 -6.69 -29.30 -15.36
N ASP A 200 -7.52 -28.99 -14.37
CA ASP A 200 -8.76 -28.19 -14.54
C ASP A 200 -8.46 -26.69 -14.73
N TYR A 201 -7.24 -26.22 -14.39
CA TYR A 201 -6.87 -24.79 -14.33
C TYR A 201 -5.78 -24.40 -15.32
N GLU A 202 -5.43 -25.24 -16.29
CA GLU A 202 -4.39 -24.97 -17.30
C GLU A 202 -4.68 -23.74 -18.17
N GLU A 203 -5.96 -23.35 -18.31
CA GLU A 203 -6.39 -22.22 -19.12
C GLU A 203 -6.39 -20.87 -18.36
N LEU A 204 -6.00 -20.85 -17.06
CA LEU A 204 -5.91 -19.60 -16.31
C LEU A 204 -4.75 -18.76 -16.82
N GLU A 205 -5.08 -17.60 -17.40
CA GLU A 205 -4.10 -16.59 -17.80
C GLU A 205 -3.46 -15.96 -16.55
N ASP A 206 -2.17 -15.57 -16.63
CA ASP A 206 -1.40 -14.89 -15.58
C ASP A 206 -1.19 -15.68 -14.27
N VAL A 207 -1.41 -16.99 -14.27
CA VAL A 207 -1.20 -17.87 -13.10
C VAL A 207 -0.14 -18.91 -13.41
N LEU A 208 0.83 -19.05 -12.51
CA LEU A 208 1.78 -20.15 -12.57
C LEU A 208 1.13 -21.40 -11.96
N VAL A 209 0.65 -22.31 -12.80
CA VAL A 209 0.10 -23.61 -12.39
C VAL A 209 1.25 -24.59 -12.20
N VAL A 210 1.32 -25.30 -11.08
CA VAL A 210 2.36 -26.28 -10.73
C VAL A 210 1.73 -27.64 -10.48
#